data_30915e1cda2d7754663cdbc1725a422d
#
_entry.id   30915e1cda2d7754663cdbc1725a422d
#
_cell.length_a   1.000
_cell.length_b   1.000
_cell.length_c   1.000
_cell.angle_alpha   90.00
_cell.angle_beta   90.00
_cell.angle_gamma   90.00
#
_symmetry.space_group_name_H-M   'P 1'
#
loop_
_entity.id
_entity.type
_entity.pdbx_description
1 polymer ?
#
loop_
_entity_poly.entity_id
_entity_poly.type
_entity_poly.pdbx_seq_one_letter_code
_entity_poly.pdbx_strand_id
1 'polypeptide(L)'
;RNSSRQIRLVLGEIFRAHLAKETISPTQLAAVSGTSFENIRLLLRAAQDDDLINVVQQGRTRHILPKPKLIDAFERFVLGLLNSVRAVSICANSTHDMHYGFLALHAADVRIEDFRLNHLLRSTHGRAFCCLLYRNFLSSERDLSVNDILEALPVSHETVRLMKKDLIEMDMVSQFKRGRRTYLHPTAHLITEIDAYLARISVYIDKNIGSLRQIEMVENV
;
A
#
# COMPACT_ATOMS: atom_id res chain seq x y z
N ARG A 1 3.59 6.96 -18.85
CA ARG A 1 2.60 6.40 -17.89
C ARG A 1 3.25 6.46 -16.52
N ASN A 2 2.71 7.29 -15.60
CA ASN A 2 3.17 7.33 -14.23
C ASN A 2 2.87 5.96 -13.59
N SER A 3 3.86 5.37 -12.92
CA SER A 3 3.66 4.07 -12.26
C SER A 3 2.69 4.26 -11.08
N SER A 4 1.88 3.26 -10.78
CA SER A 4 0.99 3.25 -9.61
C SER A 4 1.75 3.49 -8.29
N ARG A 5 3.04 3.15 -8.26
CA ARG A 5 3.97 3.44 -7.16
C ARG A 5 4.18 4.95 -6.97
N GLN A 6 4.47 5.68 -8.06
CA GLN A 6 4.73 7.12 -7.98
C GLN A 6 3.50 7.88 -7.48
N ILE A 7 2.31 7.51 -7.98
CA ILE A 7 1.05 8.09 -7.51
C ILE A 7 0.87 7.88 -6.01
N ARG A 8 1.07 6.65 -5.52
CA ARG A 8 0.95 6.34 -4.08
C ARG A 8 1.96 7.10 -3.24
N LEU A 9 3.22 7.19 -3.68
CA LEU A 9 4.25 7.93 -2.96
C LEU A 9 3.89 9.41 -2.86
N VAL A 10 3.45 10.02 -3.96
CA VAL A 10 3.08 11.44 -3.99
C VAL A 10 1.87 11.71 -3.11
N LEU A 11 0.77 10.96 -3.28
CA LEU A 11 -0.43 11.13 -2.48
C LEU A 11 -0.20 10.77 -1.01
N GLY A 12 0.59 9.73 -0.75
CA GLY A 12 1.00 9.33 0.60
C GLY A 12 1.80 10.41 1.31
N GLU A 13 2.72 11.07 0.61
CA GLU A 13 3.53 12.14 1.19
C GLU A 13 2.70 13.41 1.46
N ILE A 14 1.71 13.72 0.62
CA ILE A 14 0.74 14.80 0.87
C ILE A 14 -0.07 14.48 2.15
N PHE A 15 -0.51 13.23 2.31
CA PHE A 15 -1.25 12.81 3.49
C PHE A 15 -0.37 12.81 4.75
N ARG A 16 0.89 12.34 4.66
CA ARG A 16 1.87 12.42 5.76
C ARG A 16 2.07 13.85 6.24
N ALA A 17 2.32 14.77 5.31
CA ALA A 17 2.50 16.18 5.64
C ALA A 17 1.27 16.75 6.35
N HIS A 18 0.06 16.37 5.89
CA HIS A 18 -1.19 16.78 6.54
C HIS A 18 -1.27 16.30 7.99
N LEU A 19 -0.96 15.03 8.26
CA LEU A 19 -0.96 14.46 9.62
C LEU A 19 0.07 15.14 10.52
N ALA A 20 1.25 15.45 9.97
CA ALA A 20 2.30 16.16 10.69
C ALA A 20 2.04 17.68 10.84
N LYS A 21 0.89 18.18 10.34
CA LYS A 21 0.58 19.63 10.26
C LYS A 21 1.66 20.42 9.51
N GLU A 22 2.35 19.77 8.59
CA GLU A 22 3.37 20.36 7.73
C GLU A 22 2.76 20.80 6.40
N THR A 23 3.40 21.78 5.76
CA THR A 23 3.07 22.16 4.39
C THR A 23 4.04 21.48 3.43
N ILE A 24 3.54 20.98 2.30
CA ILE A 24 4.37 20.36 1.27
C ILE A 24 4.21 21.06 -0.06
N SER A 25 5.35 21.32 -0.73
CA SER A 25 5.40 21.96 -2.03
C SER A 25 5.63 20.95 -3.16
N PRO A 26 5.31 21.30 -4.43
CA PRO A 26 5.62 20.44 -5.58
C PRO A 26 7.10 20.06 -5.69
N THR A 27 8.01 20.98 -5.32
CA THR A 27 9.46 20.73 -5.34
C THR A 27 9.88 19.69 -4.32
N GLN A 28 9.33 19.77 -3.10
CA GLN A 28 9.56 18.74 -2.06
C GLN A 28 9.01 17.39 -2.48
N LEU A 29 7.82 17.34 -3.08
CA LEU A 29 7.26 16.09 -3.61
C LEU A 29 8.14 15.48 -4.70
N ALA A 30 8.71 16.27 -5.59
CA ALA A 30 9.62 15.78 -6.62
C ALA A 30 10.87 15.15 -5.98
N ALA A 31 11.46 15.81 -4.99
CA ALA A 31 12.63 15.31 -4.27
C ALA A 31 12.36 13.99 -3.55
N VAL A 32 11.26 13.91 -2.79
CA VAL A 32 10.92 12.71 -2.01
C VAL A 32 10.51 11.53 -2.90
N SER A 33 9.76 11.79 -3.97
CA SER A 33 9.29 10.73 -4.87
C SER A 33 10.32 10.26 -5.90
N GLY A 34 11.47 10.94 -6.00
CA GLY A 34 12.50 10.64 -6.99
C GLY A 34 12.02 10.78 -8.44
N THR A 35 11.03 11.65 -8.68
CA THR A 35 10.48 11.88 -10.03
C THR A 35 10.68 13.33 -10.49
N SER A 36 10.57 13.57 -11.79
CA SER A 36 10.76 14.91 -12.34
C SER A 36 9.63 15.85 -11.89
N PHE A 37 9.95 17.14 -11.77
CA PHE A 37 8.98 18.18 -11.45
C PHE A 37 7.80 18.22 -12.43
N GLU A 38 8.04 17.95 -13.71
CA GLU A 38 6.99 17.88 -14.72
C GLU A 38 6.02 16.72 -14.46
N ASN A 39 6.53 15.56 -14.08
CA ASN A 39 5.67 14.42 -13.69
C ASN A 39 4.84 14.75 -12.44
N ILE A 40 5.44 15.41 -11.44
CA ILE A 40 4.68 15.90 -10.27
C ILE A 40 3.58 16.84 -10.71
N ARG A 41 3.86 17.78 -11.60
CA ARG A 41 2.86 18.74 -12.11
C ARG A 41 1.67 18.02 -12.75
N LEU A 42 1.93 17.00 -13.56
CA LEU A 42 0.88 16.21 -14.20
C LEU A 42 0.07 15.41 -13.18
N LEU A 43 0.74 14.79 -12.19
CA LEU A 43 0.06 14.04 -11.12
C LEU A 43 -0.81 14.94 -10.25
N LEU A 44 -0.30 16.11 -9.88
CA LEU A 44 -1.06 17.07 -9.08
C LEU A 44 -2.28 17.60 -9.84
N ARG A 45 -2.14 17.84 -11.15
CA ARG A 45 -3.28 18.26 -11.97
C ARG A 45 -4.35 17.18 -12.01
N ALA A 46 -3.99 15.93 -12.28
CA ALA A 46 -4.93 14.82 -12.24
C ALA A 46 -5.60 14.68 -10.85
N ALA A 47 -4.82 14.81 -9.77
CA ALA A 47 -5.38 14.74 -8.41
C ALA A 47 -6.32 15.92 -8.08
N GLN A 48 -6.10 17.11 -8.67
CA GLN A 48 -7.04 18.24 -8.57
C GLN A 48 -8.32 17.99 -9.37
N ASP A 49 -8.18 17.47 -10.59
CA ASP A 49 -9.33 17.13 -11.45
C ASP A 49 -10.21 16.05 -10.80
N ASP A 50 -9.60 15.11 -10.08
CA ASP A 50 -10.28 14.07 -9.29
C ASP A 50 -10.80 14.54 -7.92
N ASP A 51 -10.67 15.83 -7.60
CA ASP A 51 -11.09 16.43 -6.32
C ASP A 51 -10.41 15.85 -5.08
N LEU A 52 -9.14 15.44 -5.21
CA LEU A 52 -8.36 14.84 -4.12
C LEU A 52 -7.52 15.84 -3.34
N ILE A 53 -7.09 16.93 -3.98
CA ILE A 53 -6.20 17.94 -3.39
C ILE A 53 -6.60 19.36 -3.76
N ASN A 54 -6.17 20.30 -2.93
CA ASN A 54 -6.12 21.73 -3.22
C ASN A 54 -4.67 22.19 -3.37
N VAL A 55 -4.43 23.11 -4.31
CA VAL A 55 -3.16 23.82 -4.41
C VAL A 55 -3.39 25.27 -4.01
N VAL A 56 -2.79 25.69 -2.90
CA VAL A 56 -2.94 27.02 -2.33
C VAL A 56 -1.66 27.82 -2.54
N GLN A 57 -1.80 29.03 -3.07
CA GLN A 57 -0.67 29.96 -3.21
C GLN A 57 -0.49 30.73 -1.91
N GLN A 58 0.69 30.61 -1.29
CA GLN A 58 1.05 31.38 -0.10
C GLN A 58 2.35 32.14 -0.38
N GLY A 59 2.24 33.41 -0.65
CA GLY A 59 3.36 34.22 -1.12
C GLY A 59 3.90 33.71 -2.48
N ARG A 60 5.20 33.38 -2.54
CA ARG A 60 5.84 32.83 -3.74
C ARG A 60 5.79 31.30 -3.82
N THR A 61 5.31 30.63 -2.77
CA THR A 61 5.32 29.17 -2.68
C THR A 61 3.91 28.62 -2.88
N ARG A 62 3.82 27.49 -3.59
CA ARG A 62 2.59 26.71 -3.69
C ARG A 62 2.63 25.61 -2.66
N HIS A 63 1.56 25.47 -1.91
CA HIS A 63 1.35 24.40 -0.93
C HIS A 63 0.21 23.50 -1.37
N ILE A 64 0.37 22.22 -1.10
CA ILE A 64 -0.59 21.19 -1.48
C ILE A 64 -1.27 20.70 -0.21
N LEU A 65 -2.60 20.73 -0.22
CA LEU A 65 -3.43 20.29 0.90
C LEU A 65 -4.33 19.14 0.42
N PRO A 66 -4.46 18.06 1.17
CA PRO A 66 -5.43 17.02 0.86
C PRO A 66 -6.85 17.53 1.08
N LYS A 67 -7.78 17.06 0.25
CA LYS A 67 -9.22 17.24 0.48
C LYS A 67 -9.80 16.06 1.27
N PRO A 68 -11.00 16.21 1.87
CA PRO A 68 -11.63 15.13 2.62
C PRO A 68 -11.70 13.80 1.85
N LYS A 69 -11.97 13.83 0.56
CA LYS A 69 -12.00 12.65 -0.29
C LYS A 69 -10.68 11.86 -0.30
N LEU A 70 -9.53 12.54 -0.29
CA LEU A 70 -8.23 11.89 -0.20
C LEU A 70 -7.99 11.34 1.20
N ILE A 71 -8.33 12.11 2.22
CA ILE A 71 -8.20 11.71 3.64
C ILE A 71 -9.01 10.44 3.88
N ASP A 72 -10.30 10.43 3.55
CA ASP A 72 -11.21 9.28 3.69
C ASP A 72 -10.72 8.04 2.91
N ALA A 73 -10.14 8.25 1.73
CA ALA A 73 -9.61 7.14 0.93
C ALA A 73 -8.40 6.50 1.60
N PHE A 74 -7.50 7.30 2.18
CA PHE A 74 -6.34 6.79 2.93
C PHE A 74 -6.76 6.14 4.24
N GLU A 75 -7.66 6.71 5.00
CA GLU A 75 -8.18 6.12 6.23
C GLU A 75 -8.82 4.75 5.98
N ARG A 76 -9.65 4.64 4.95
CA ARG A 76 -10.23 3.34 4.55
C ARG A 76 -9.17 2.34 4.11
N PHE A 77 -8.15 2.78 3.37
CA PHE A 77 -7.03 1.93 2.96
C PHE A 77 -6.27 1.40 4.17
N VAL A 78 -5.92 2.27 5.12
CA VAL A 78 -5.22 1.91 6.35
C VAL A 78 -6.06 0.98 7.21
N LEU A 79 -7.36 1.28 7.39
CA LEU A 79 -8.29 0.38 8.10
C LEU A 79 -8.37 -1.01 7.47
N GLY A 80 -8.48 -1.07 6.14
CA GLY A 80 -8.50 -2.33 5.40
C GLY A 80 -7.21 -3.13 5.63
N LEU A 81 -6.07 -2.46 5.63
CA LEU A 81 -4.77 -3.07 5.88
C LEU A 81 -4.63 -3.53 7.33
N LEU A 82 -4.97 -2.69 8.29
CA LEU A 82 -4.93 -3.03 9.72
C LEU A 82 -5.90 -4.18 10.04
N ASN A 83 -7.08 -4.22 9.45
CA ASN A 83 -8.01 -5.34 9.61
C ASN A 83 -7.46 -6.63 8.99
N SER A 84 -6.72 -6.55 7.89
CA SER A 84 -6.03 -7.70 7.29
C SER A 84 -4.86 -8.17 8.15
N VAL A 85 -4.14 -7.25 8.80
CA VAL A 85 -3.05 -7.55 9.74
C VAL A 85 -3.61 -7.98 11.12
N ARG A 86 -4.80 -7.53 11.52
CA ARG A 86 -5.48 -7.93 12.77
C ARG A 86 -5.86 -9.40 12.83
N ALA A 87 -6.07 -10.04 11.69
CA ALA A 87 -6.15 -11.50 11.67
C ALA A 87 -4.87 -12.16 12.26
N VAL A 88 -3.81 -11.37 12.47
CA VAL A 88 -2.49 -11.76 12.99
C VAL A 88 -2.14 -11.11 14.34
N SER A 89 -3.05 -10.43 15.09
CA SER A 89 -2.82 -10.05 16.51
C SER A 89 -2.62 -8.58 16.91
N ILE A 90 -3.18 -7.56 16.28
CA ILE A 90 -3.07 -6.18 16.81
C ILE A 90 -4.43 -5.53 17.03
N CYS A 91 -4.73 -5.08 18.27
CA CYS A 91 -5.89 -4.26 18.61
C CYS A 91 -5.53 -2.77 18.47
N ALA A 92 -5.86 -2.13 17.37
CA ALA A 92 -5.85 -0.67 17.25
C ALA A 92 -7.27 -0.13 17.47
N ASN A 93 -7.48 0.67 18.51
CA ASN A 93 -8.82 1.11 18.95
C ASN A 93 -9.09 2.61 18.74
N SER A 94 -8.21 3.36 18.05
CA SER A 94 -8.39 4.81 17.87
C SER A 94 -8.03 5.29 16.46
N THR A 95 -8.58 6.44 16.06
CA THR A 95 -8.24 7.14 14.81
C THR A 95 -6.76 7.53 14.76
N HIS A 96 -6.17 7.81 15.91
CA HIS A 96 -4.75 8.11 16.06
C HIS A 96 -3.87 6.91 15.65
N ASP A 97 -4.22 5.71 16.09
CA ASP A 97 -3.50 4.49 15.73
C ASP A 97 -3.53 4.22 14.21
N MET A 98 -4.59 4.65 13.52
CA MET A 98 -4.69 4.54 12.06
C MET A 98 -3.70 5.44 11.32
N HIS A 99 -3.52 6.67 11.79
CA HIS A 99 -2.58 7.62 11.20
C HIS A 99 -1.14 7.11 11.30
N TYR A 100 -0.77 6.54 12.45
CA TYR A 100 0.56 5.97 12.65
C TYR A 100 0.78 4.69 11.86
N GLY A 101 -0.22 3.85 11.74
CA GLY A 101 -0.20 2.69 10.86
C GLY A 101 0.09 3.06 9.42
N PHE A 102 -0.48 4.17 8.93
CA PHE A 102 -0.19 4.67 7.58
C PHE A 102 1.26 5.12 7.41
N LEU A 103 1.81 5.90 8.35
CA LEU A 103 3.21 6.33 8.29
C LEU A 103 4.18 5.15 8.30
N ALA A 104 3.88 4.13 9.10
CA ALA A 104 4.66 2.90 9.15
C ALA A 104 4.60 2.12 7.84
N LEU A 105 3.42 2.03 7.22
CA LEU A 105 3.25 1.38 5.92
C LEU A 105 3.96 2.14 4.81
N HIS A 106 3.93 3.46 4.83
CA HIS A 106 4.66 4.29 3.89
C HIS A 106 6.17 4.09 4.03
N ALA A 107 6.68 4.07 5.25
CA ALA A 107 8.09 3.78 5.53
C ALA A 107 8.49 2.34 5.13
N ALA A 108 7.61 1.36 5.33
CA ALA A 108 7.82 -0.02 4.89
C ALA A 108 7.81 -0.16 3.36
N ASP A 109 6.95 0.58 2.66
CA ASP A 109 6.90 0.60 1.18
C ASP A 109 8.21 1.12 0.56
N VAL A 110 8.93 1.99 1.24
CA VAL A 110 10.25 2.49 0.79
C VAL A 110 11.34 1.42 0.90
N ARG A 111 11.21 0.47 1.84
CA ARG A 111 12.23 -0.56 2.16
C ARG A 111 11.87 -1.98 1.71
N ILE A 112 10.95 -2.11 0.80
CA ILE A 112 10.49 -3.41 0.25
C ILE A 112 11.54 -4.11 -0.64
N GLU A 113 12.70 -3.49 -0.84
CA GLU A 113 13.75 -3.96 -1.77
C GLU A 113 14.35 -5.31 -1.40
N ASP A 114 14.28 -5.68 -0.12
CA ASP A 114 14.85 -6.92 0.40
C ASP A 114 14.01 -8.18 0.12
N PHE A 115 12.80 -8.04 -0.44
CA PHE A 115 11.92 -9.16 -0.70
C PHE A 115 12.00 -9.64 -2.15
N ARG A 116 11.99 -10.96 -2.35
CA ARG A 116 11.95 -11.56 -3.70
C ARG A 116 10.70 -11.13 -4.48
N LEU A 117 9.59 -10.91 -3.79
CA LEU A 117 8.33 -10.41 -4.33
C LEU A 117 8.27 -8.88 -4.48
N ASN A 118 9.39 -8.16 -4.32
CA ASN A 118 9.40 -6.71 -4.23
C ASN A 118 8.66 -6.01 -5.39
N HIS A 119 8.83 -6.49 -6.62
CA HIS A 119 8.21 -5.93 -7.81
C HIS A 119 6.68 -6.08 -7.83
N LEU A 120 6.15 -7.17 -7.28
CA LEU A 120 4.71 -7.40 -7.11
C LEU A 120 4.17 -6.61 -5.90
N LEU A 121 4.84 -6.67 -4.75
CA LEU A 121 4.42 -5.97 -3.54
C LEU A 121 4.45 -4.44 -3.69
N ARG A 122 5.27 -3.91 -4.60
CA ARG A 122 5.29 -2.47 -4.96
C ARG A 122 4.09 -2.03 -5.78
N SER A 123 3.44 -2.94 -6.52
CA SER A 123 2.25 -2.61 -7.29
C SER A 123 1.00 -2.87 -6.45
N THR A 124 -0.04 -2.02 -6.60
CA THR A 124 -1.32 -2.22 -5.91
C THR A 124 -1.95 -3.55 -6.28
N HIS A 125 -1.96 -3.89 -7.57
CA HIS A 125 -2.57 -5.12 -8.07
C HIS A 125 -1.75 -6.35 -7.69
N GLY A 126 -0.42 -6.28 -7.76
CA GLY A 126 0.45 -7.39 -7.35
C GLY A 126 0.34 -7.69 -5.87
N ARG A 127 0.30 -6.65 -5.02
CA ARG A 127 0.08 -6.80 -3.58
C ARG A 127 -1.29 -7.45 -3.30
N ALA A 128 -2.36 -6.92 -3.92
CA ALA A 128 -3.69 -7.48 -3.76
C ALA A 128 -3.77 -8.94 -4.22
N PHE A 129 -3.08 -9.29 -5.30
CA PHE A 129 -3.00 -10.66 -5.80
C PHE A 129 -2.29 -11.60 -4.80
N CYS A 130 -1.11 -11.20 -4.29
CA CYS A 130 -0.40 -11.97 -3.28
C CYS A 130 -1.21 -12.12 -1.99
N CYS A 131 -1.83 -11.05 -1.50
CA CYS A 131 -2.69 -11.09 -0.32
C CYS A 131 -3.94 -11.96 -0.52
N LEU A 132 -4.52 -11.98 -1.71
CA LEU A 132 -5.66 -12.84 -2.02
C LEU A 132 -5.27 -14.32 -1.95
N LEU A 133 -4.14 -14.70 -2.54
CA LEU A 133 -3.59 -16.07 -2.47
C LEU A 133 -3.29 -16.47 -1.02
N TYR A 134 -2.64 -15.60 -0.27
CA TYR A 134 -2.30 -15.82 1.13
C TYR A 134 -3.54 -15.99 2.02
N ARG A 135 -4.53 -15.09 1.89
CA ARG A 135 -5.80 -15.18 2.63
C ARG A 135 -6.52 -16.48 2.34
N ASN A 136 -6.58 -16.87 1.07
CA ASN A 136 -7.24 -18.11 0.67
C ASN A 136 -6.54 -19.34 1.23
N PHE A 137 -5.21 -19.32 1.32
CA PHE A 137 -4.44 -20.37 1.97
C PHE A 137 -4.78 -20.48 3.48
N LEU A 138 -4.82 -19.36 4.19
CA LEU A 138 -5.11 -19.32 5.64
C LEU A 138 -6.54 -19.78 5.98
N SER A 139 -7.52 -19.47 5.13
CA SER A 139 -8.92 -19.87 5.34
C SER A 139 -9.18 -21.33 5.02
N SER A 140 -8.18 -22.08 4.55
CA SER A 140 -8.34 -23.46 4.08
C SER A 140 -9.47 -23.62 3.04
N GLU A 141 -9.79 -22.53 2.36
CA GLU A 141 -10.79 -22.48 1.31
C GLU A 141 -10.25 -23.11 0.03
N ARG A 142 -11.10 -23.13 -0.99
CA ARG A 142 -10.81 -23.77 -2.27
C ARG A 142 -9.58 -23.15 -2.93
N ASP A 143 -8.85 -23.96 -3.69
CA ASP A 143 -7.84 -23.44 -4.62
C ASP A 143 -8.45 -22.35 -5.50
N LEU A 144 -7.74 -21.22 -5.65
CA LEU A 144 -8.22 -20.11 -6.45
C LEU A 144 -8.07 -20.39 -7.93
N SER A 145 -9.17 -20.34 -8.66
CA SER A 145 -9.09 -20.32 -10.11
C SER A 145 -8.70 -18.93 -10.64
N VAL A 146 -8.19 -18.87 -11.85
CA VAL A 146 -7.89 -17.58 -12.51
C VAL A 146 -9.15 -16.71 -12.62
N ASN A 147 -10.33 -17.31 -12.77
CA ASN A 147 -11.58 -16.56 -12.83
C ASN A 147 -11.94 -15.94 -11.47
N ASP A 148 -11.77 -16.69 -10.37
CA ASP A 148 -12.02 -16.16 -9.03
C ASP A 148 -11.12 -14.94 -8.73
N ILE A 149 -9.88 -14.97 -9.23
CA ILE A 149 -8.95 -13.85 -9.10
C ILE A 149 -9.43 -12.62 -9.90
N LEU A 150 -9.91 -12.85 -11.12
CA LEU A 150 -10.43 -11.78 -11.98
C LEU A 150 -11.73 -11.16 -11.43
N GLU A 151 -12.57 -11.96 -10.77
CA GLU A 151 -13.77 -11.48 -10.09
C GLU A 151 -13.42 -10.68 -8.82
N ALA A 152 -12.36 -11.08 -8.10
CA ALA A 152 -11.97 -10.43 -6.86
C ALA A 152 -11.13 -9.16 -7.07
N LEU A 153 -10.42 -9.04 -8.21
CA LEU A 153 -9.50 -7.94 -8.47
C LEU A 153 -9.87 -7.18 -9.75
N PRO A 154 -9.90 -5.84 -9.72
CA PRO A 154 -10.20 -5.00 -10.89
C PRO A 154 -8.99 -4.94 -11.83
N VAL A 155 -8.60 -6.07 -12.40
CA VAL A 155 -7.43 -6.21 -13.28
C VAL A 155 -7.79 -6.93 -14.57
N SER A 156 -7.00 -6.72 -15.63
CA SER A 156 -7.18 -7.42 -16.90
C SER A 156 -6.68 -8.87 -16.84
N HIS A 157 -7.21 -9.73 -17.70
CA HIS A 157 -6.70 -11.09 -17.90
C HIS A 157 -5.19 -11.12 -18.16
N GLU A 158 -4.68 -10.18 -18.95
CA GLU A 158 -3.26 -10.08 -19.26
C GLU A 158 -2.43 -9.72 -18.01
N THR A 159 -2.94 -8.84 -17.16
CA THR A 159 -2.28 -8.52 -15.89
C THR A 159 -2.18 -9.74 -14.98
N VAL A 160 -3.27 -10.51 -14.83
CA VAL A 160 -3.26 -11.76 -14.05
C VAL A 160 -2.31 -12.78 -14.67
N ARG A 161 -2.29 -12.89 -16.01
CA ARG A 161 -1.38 -13.80 -16.73
C ARG A 161 0.08 -13.49 -16.43
N LEU A 162 0.47 -12.23 -16.48
CA LEU A 162 1.84 -11.78 -16.19
C LEU A 162 2.22 -12.03 -14.72
N MET A 163 1.40 -11.57 -13.78
CA MET A 163 1.64 -11.79 -12.35
C MET A 163 1.74 -13.29 -12.01
N LYS A 164 0.85 -14.11 -12.58
CA LYS A 164 0.91 -15.56 -12.42
C LYS A 164 2.21 -16.14 -12.94
N LYS A 165 2.65 -15.71 -14.14
CA LYS A 165 3.91 -16.16 -14.73
C LYS A 165 5.07 -15.86 -13.81
N ASP A 166 5.18 -14.62 -13.33
CA ASP A 166 6.24 -14.19 -12.43
C ASP A 166 6.27 -15.03 -11.14
N LEU A 167 5.11 -15.28 -10.53
CA LEU A 167 5.02 -16.10 -9.32
C LEU A 167 5.40 -17.55 -9.53
N ILE A 168 5.07 -18.14 -10.70
CA ILE A 168 5.47 -19.50 -11.04
C ILE A 168 6.99 -19.58 -11.27
N GLU A 169 7.57 -18.62 -12.00
CA GLU A 169 9.01 -18.56 -12.27
C GLU A 169 9.84 -18.40 -10.97
N MET A 170 9.26 -17.77 -9.96
CA MET A 170 9.87 -17.63 -8.63
C MET A 170 9.58 -18.80 -7.68
N ASP A 171 8.87 -19.83 -8.12
CA ASP A 171 8.42 -20.95 -7.28
C ASP A 171 7.55 -20.51 -6.09
N MET A 172 6.80 -19.42 -6.26
CA MET A 172 5.89 -18.89 -5.24
C MET A 172 4.47 -19.48 -5.34
N VAL A 173 4.10 -19.93 -6.54
CA VAL A 173 2.80 -20.51 -6.83
C VAL A 173 2.95 -21.73 -7.72
N SER A 174 2.30 -22.82 -7.39
CA SER A 174 2.07 -23.95 -8.29
C SER A 174 0.73 -23.77 -9.00
N GLN A 175 0.64 -24.32 -10.21
CA GLN A 175 -0.62 -24.36 -10.94
C GLN A 175 -1.00 -25.80 -11.31
N PHE A 176 -2.29 -26.08 -11.29
CA PHE A 176 -2.82 -27.35 -11.76
C PHE A 176 -4.16 -27.13 -12.48
N LYS A 177 -4.55 -28.11 -13.28
CA LYS A 177 -5.83 -28.10 -14.00
C LYS A 177 -6.82 -29.06 -13.37
N ARG A 178 -8.07 -28.60 -13.23
CA ARG A 178 -9.20 -29.46 -12.88
C ARG A 178 -10.30 -29.21 -13.91
N GLY A 179 -10.46 -30.15 -14.84
CA GLY A 179 -11.29 -29.96 -16.02
C GLY A 179 -10.73 -28.84 -16.93
N ARG A 180 -11.59 -27.88 -17.26
CA ARG A 180 -11.22 -26.73 -18.11
C ARG A 180 -10.65 -25.55 -17.32
N ARG A 181 -10.62 -25.60 -16.00
CA ARG A 181 -10.17 -24.49 -15.14
C ARG A 181 -8.73 -24.70 -14.67
N THR A 182 -7.97 -23.64 -14.66
CA THR A 182 -6.63 -23.60 -14.06
C THR A 182 -6.75 -22.99 -12.67
N TYR A 183 -6.17 -23.66 -11.69
CA TYR A 183 -6.13 -23.28 -10.29
C TYR A 183 -4.72 -22.93 -9.87
N LEU A 184 -4.59 -22.06 -8.91
CA LEU A 184 -3.35 -21.62 -8.30
C LEU A 184 -3.32 -22.05 -6.85
N HIS A 185 -2.17 -22.58 -6.43
CA HIS A 185 -1.91 -22.95 -5.06
C HIS A 185 -0.62 -22.27 -4.59
N PRO A 186 -0.65 -21.46 -3.51
CA PRO A 186 0.55 -20.84 -2.98
C PRO A 186 1.52 -21.90 -2.43
N THR A 187 2.79 -21.75 -2.70
CA THR A 187 3.83 -22.59 -2.12
C THR A 187 4.23 -22.10 -0.72
N ALA A 188 4.98 -22.91 0.02
CA ALA A 188 5.56 -22.49 1.28
C ALA A 188 6.46 -21.23 1.13
N HIS A 189 7.10 -21.07 -0.03
CA HIS A 189 7.91 -19.87 -0.32
C HIS A 189 7.06 -18.59 -0.32
N LEU A 190 5.89 -18.60 -1.00
CA LEU A 190 4.99 -17.43 -0.98
C LEU A 190 4.54 -17.11 0.44
N ILE A 191 4.14 -18.13 1.19
CA ILE A 191 3.65 -17.94 2.56
C ILE A 191 4.74 -17.31 3.43
N THR A 192 5.96 -17.85 3.39
CA THR A 192 7.11 -17.31 4.14
C THR A 192 7.43 -15.87 3.77
N GLU A 193 7.41 -15.52 2.49
CA GLU A 193 7.68 -14.15 2.01
C GLU A 193 6.58 -13.16 2.47
N ILE A 194 5.30 -13.58 2.41
CA ILE A 194 4.20 -12.73 2.89
C ILE A 194 4.22 -12.60 4.41
N ASP A 195 4.50 -13.68 5.16
CA ASP A 195 4.65 -13.62 6.61
C ASP A 195 5.78 -12.65 7.02
N ALA A 196 6.93 -12.75 6.36
CA ALA A 196 8.06 -11.85 6.60
C ALA A 196 7.70 -10.39 6.27
N TYR A 197 6.96 -10.15 5.19
CA TYR A 197 6.47 -8.84 4.82
C TYR A 197 5.50 -8.26 5.88
N LEU A 198 4.52 -9.06 6.33
CA LEU A 198 3.57 -8.67 7.35
C LEU A 198 4.24 -8.44 8.71
N ALA A 199 5.17 -9.31 9.12
CA ALA A 199 5.96 -9.14 10.35
C ALA A 199 6.76 -7.84 10.33
N ARG A 200 7.36 -7.49 9.18
CA ARG A 200 8.09 -6.23 9.02
C ARG A 200 7.17 -5.01 9.16
N ILE A 201 5.97 -5.06 8.57
CA ILE A 201 4.95 -4.02 8.74
C ILE A 201 4.59 -3.89 10.22
N SER A 202 4.32 -4.99 10.92
CA SER A 202 3.99 -4.99 12.35
C SER A 202 5.08 -4.32 13.19
N VAL A 203 6.35 -4.68 12.98
CA VAL A 203 7.49 -4.06 13.68
C VAL A 203 7.57 -2.55 13.45
N TYR A 204 7.26 -2.07 12.24
CA TYR A 204 7.22 -0.64 11.94
C TYR A 204 6.06 0.06 12.65
N ILE A 205 4.88 -0.57 12.67
CA ILE A 205 3.70 -0.07 13.38
C ILE A 205 4.01 0.06 14.87
N ASP A 206 4.53 -1.00 15.49
CA ASP A 206 4.83 -1.04 16.93
C ASP A 206 5.86 0.01 17.33
N LYS A 207 6.95 0.15 16.55
CA LYS A 207 7.98 1.16 16.82
C LYS A 207 7.44 2.59 16.75
N ASN A 208 6.58 2.88 15.79
CA ASN A 208 6.07 4.23 15.61
C ASN A 208 4.97 4.55 16.63
N ILE A 209 4.06 3.62 16.91
CA ILE A 209 3.04 3.77 17.96
C ILE A 209 3.70 3.94 19.35
N GLY A 210 4.71 3.14 19.66
CA GLY A 210 5.45 3.25 20.93
C GLY A 210 6.13 4.60 21.13
N SER A 211 6.79 5.12 20.10
CA SER A 211 7.50 6.41 20.15
C SER A 211 6.55 7.59 20.37
N LEU A 212 5.35 7.51 19.85
CA LEU A 212 4.39 8.62 19.85
C LEU A 212 3.54 8.66 21.11
N ARG A 213 3.27 7.50 21.74
CA ARG A 213 2.71 7.48 23.12
C ARG A 213 3.66 8.13 24.13
N GLN A 214 4.98 8.13 23.89
CA GLN A 214 5.96 8.81 24.73
C GLN A 214 5.92 10.34 24.53
N ILE A 215 5.67 10.83 23.31
CA ILE A 215 5.59 12.28 23.02
C ILE A 215 4.32 12.87 23.62
N GLU A 216 3.18 12.21 23.53
CA GLU A 216 1.93 12.67 24.12
C GLU A 216 1.96 12.72 25.66
N MET A 217 2.74 11.84 26.30
CA MET A 217 2.92 11.90 27.77
C MET A 217 3.79 13.08 28.22
N VAL A 218 4.67 13.60 27.35
CA VAL A 218 5.54 14.75 27.64
C VAL A 218 4.83 16.09 27.41
N GLU A 219 3.87 16.14 26.46
CA GLU A 219 3.11 17.36 26.17
C GLU A 219 1.93 17.61 27.15
N ASN A 220 1.57 16.61 27.95
CA ASN A 220 0.48 16.69 28.93
C ASN A 220 0.98 16.81 30.40
N VAL A 221 2.24 17.13 30.62
CA VAL A 221 2.86 17.47 31.90
C VAL A 221 3.28 18.93 31.88
#